data_5e6ab3f766b14b8728f296529ae586d6
#
_entry.id   5e6ab3f766b14b8728f296529ae586d6
#
_cell.length_a   1.000
_cell.length_b   1.000
_cell.length_c   1.000
_cell.angle_alpha   90.00
_cell.angle_beta   90.00
_cell.angle_gamma   90.00
#
_symmetry.space_group_name_H-M   'P 1'
#
loop_
_entity.id
_entity.type
_entity.pdbx_description
1 polymer ?
#
loop_
_entity_poly.entity_id
_entity_poly.type
_entity_poly.pdbx_seq_one_letter_code
_entity_poly.pdbx_strand_id
1 'polypeptide(L)'
;MTNQSVLRIVDANLNRLAEGLRVLEEAARMVLDDAEITRQLKNLRHDLIRNDVASNVELIQARDSKGDVGADIEVSGEEKQKELPLIIIANSRRAQESLRVLEEMAKVPEIASKLDSAKYRKARFELYALEQKLISRLIQQD
;
A
#
# COMPACT_ATOMS: atom_id res chain seq x y z
N MET A 1 -18.73 -17.13 0.94
CA MET A 1 -17.97 -15.89 1.19
C MET A 1 -18.93 -14.72 1.23
N THR A 2 -18.86 -13.91 2.25
CA THR A 2 -19.76 -12.76 2.39
C THR A 2 -19.12 -11.51 1.80
N ASN A 3 -19.95 -10.56 1.38
CA ASN A 3 -19.50 -9.25 0.93
C ASN A 3 -18.65 -8.56 2.02
N GLN A 4 -19.02 -8.73 3.29
CA GLN A 4 -18.26 -8.18 4.41
C GLN A 4 -16.81 -8.70 4.45
N SER A 5 -16.63 -10.00 4.20
CA SER A 5 -15.27 -10.59 4.19
C SER A 5 -14.39 -9.96 3.13
N VAL A 6 -14.92 -9.77 1.93
CA VAL A 6 -14.17 -9.13 0.84
C VAL A 6 -13.87 -7.67 1.17
N LEU A 7 -14.85 -6.95 1.72
CA LEU A 7 -14.65 -5.55 2.12
C LEU A 7 -13.58 -5.41 3.21
N ARG A 8 -13.51 -6.36 4.15
CA ARG A 8 -12.45 -6.37 5.17
C ARG A 8 -11.07 -6.52 4.54
N ILE A 9 -10.94 -7.40 3.55
CA ILE A 9 -9.67 -7.59 2.83
C ILE A 9 -9.30 -6.31 2.09
N VAL A 10 -10.25 -5.70 1.39
CA VAL A 10 -10.03 -4.44 0.64
C VAL A 10 -9.60 -3.33 1.60
N ASP A 11 -10.33 -3.13 2.69
CA ASP A 11 -10.03 -2.10 3.68
C ASP A 11 -8.62 -2.25 4.26
N ALA A 12 -8.28 -3.45 4.70
CA ALA A 12 -6.96 -3.72 5.29
C ALA A 12 -5.83 -3.42 4.28
N ASN A 13 -6.02 -3.79 3.02
CA ASN A 13 -4.99 -3.61 2.01
C ASN A 13 -4.90 -2.17 1.51
N LEU A 14 -5.99 -1.43 1.45
CA LEU A 14 -5.94 0.01 1.17
C LEU A 14 -5.17 0.74 2.28
N ASN A 15 -5.39 0.38 3.52
CA ASN A 15 -4.67 0.99 4.64
C ASN A 15 -3.17 0.66 4.61
N ARG A 16 -2.81 -0.59 4.39
CA ARG A 16 -1.40 -1.01 4.26
C ARG A 16 -0.72 -0.31 3.09
N LEU A 17 -1.43 -0.20 1.97
CA LEU A 17 -0.93 0.50 0.79
C LEU A 17 -0.65 1.96 1.11
N ALA A 18 -1.60 2.65 1.73
CA ALA A 18 -1.46 4.05 2.09
C ALA A 18 -0.28 4.26 3.04
N GLU A 19 -0.15 3.41 4.05
CA GLU A 19 0.95 3.48 5.02
C GLU A 19 2.30 3.25 4.37
N GLY A 20 2.42 2.21 3.53
CA GLY A 20 3.65 1.90 2.83
C GLY A 20 4.07 3.02 1.88
N LEU A 21 3.14 3.54 1.09
CA LEU A 21 3.42 4.66 0.19
C LEU A 21 3.83 5.92 0.95
N ARG A 22 3.24 6.15 2.12
CA ARG A 22 3.60 7.32 2.94
C ARG A 22 5.05 7.22 3.42
N VAL A 23 5.49 6.04 3.84
CA VAL A 23 6.89 5.84 4.25
C VAL A 23 7.84 6.17 3.10
N LEU A 24 7.54 5.70 1.89
CA LEU A 24 8.36 5.99 0.71
C LEU A 24 8.37 7.49 0.38
N GLU A 25 7.21 8.11 0.43
CA GLU A 25 7.05 9.55 0.17
C GLU A 25 7.88 10.39 1.16
N GLU A 26 7.84 10.04 2.44
CA GLU A 26 8.60 10.73 3.47
C GLU A 26 10.11 10.61 3.24
N ALA A 27 10.58 9.43 2.82
CA ALA A 27 12.00 9.24 2.49
C ALA A 27 12.42 10.09 1.30
N ALA A 28 11.63 10.12 0.24
CA ALA A 28 11.91 10.94 -0.93
C ALA A 28 11.90 12.42 -0.59
N ARG A 29 10.95 12.84 0.24
CA ARG A 29 10.76 14.26 0.58
C ARG A 29 11.76 14.77 1.62
N MET A 30 11.94 14.02 2.70
CA MET A 30 12.69 14.50 3.87
C MET A 30 14.15 14.05 3.88
N VAL A 31 14.47 12.90 3.30
CA VAL A 31 15.85 12.39 3.28
C VAL A 31 16.57 12.79 1.99
N LEU A 32 15.91 12.64 0.86
CA LEU A 32 16.53 12.91 -0.45
C LEU A 32 16.27 14.31 -0.98
N ASP A 33 15.29 15.02 -0.47
CA ASP A 33 14.84 16.30 -1.02
C ASP A 33 14.56 16.19 -2.53
N ASP A 34 14.02 15.04 -2.95
CA ASP A 34 13.76 14.75 -4.36
C ASP A 34 12.30 15.08 -4.70
N ALA A 35 12.09 16.24 -5.32
CA ALA A 35 10.75 16.72 -5.65
C ALA A 35 10.05 15.81 -6.66
N GLU A 36 10.79 15.24 -7.61
CA GLU A 36 10.18 14.42 -8.67
C GLU A 36 9.65 13.08 -8.12
N ILE A 37 10.48 12.36 -7.37
CA ILE A 37 10.05 11.10 -6.78
C ILE A 37 8.90 11.34 -5.77
N THR A 38 9.01 12.41 -4.98
CA THR A 38 7.96 12.80 -4.04
C THR A 38 6.64 13.02 -4.75
N ARG A 39 6.66 13.76 -5.86
CA ARG A 39 5.45 14.05 -6.65
C ARG A 39 4.83 12.77 -7.22
N GLN A 40 5.66 11.88 -7.75
CA GLN A 40 5.18 10.62 -8.32
C GLN A 40 4.53 9.73 -7.26
N LEU A 41 5.15 9.62 -6.09
CA LEU A 41 4.59 8.83 -4.97
C LEU A 41 3.30 9.45 -4.43
N LYS A 42 3.28 10.77 -4.30
CA LYS A 42 2.08 11.48 -3.84
C LYS A 42 0.92 11.30 -4.81
N ASN A 43 1.17 11.43 -6.11
CA ASN A 43 0.15 11.24 -7.12
C ASN A 43 -0.37 9.81 -7.10
N LEU A 44 0.53 8.83 -6.99
CA LEU A 44 0.15 7.41 -6.91
C LEU A 44 -0.76 7.17 -5.70
N ARG A 45 -0.40 7.69 -4.54
CA ARG A 45 -1.20 7.54 -3.32
C ARG A 45 -2.57 8.19 -3.48
N HIS A 46 -2.64 9.40 -4.04
CA HIS A 46 -3.91 10.10 -4.27
C HIS A 46 -4.82 9.37 -5.25
N ASP A 47 -4.25 8.77 -6.29
CA ASP A 47 -5.01 8.03 -7.29
C ASP A 47 -5.59 6.72 -6.75
N LEU A 48 -4.89 6.10 -5.81
CA LEU A 48 -5.24 4.77 -5.31
C LEU A 48 -6.12 4.80 -4.07
N ILE A 49 -5.93 5.80 -3.21
CA ILE A 49 -6.66 5.90 -1.95
C ILE A 49 -7.89 6.77 -2.16
N ARG A 50 -9.05 6.17 -1.99
CA ARG A 50 -10.33 6.83 -2.23
C ARG A 50 -10.67 7.78 -1.09
N ASN A 51 -11.15 8.97 -1.47
CA ASN A 51 -11.63 9.98 -0.52
C ASN A 51 -13.16 10.09 -0.52
N ASP A 52 -13.83 9.13 -1.16
CA ASP A 52 -15.27 9.06 -1.22
C ASP A 52 -15.84 8.65 0.15
N VAL A 53 -16.67 9.50 0.73
CA VAL A 53 -17.25 9.29 2.07
C VAL A 53 -18.03 7.98 2.12
N ALA A 54 -18.86 7.71 1.13
CA ALA A 54 -19.71 6.51 1.11
C ALA A 54 -18.87 5.23 1.12
N SER A 55 -17.84 5.17 0.28
CA SER A 55 -16.92 4.02 0.21
C SER A 55 -16.16 3.84 1.53
N ASN A 56 -15.66 4.93 2.11
CA ASN A 56 -14.92 4.88 3.36
C ASN A 56 -15.79 4.42 4.52
N VAL A 57 -17.01 4.89 4.60
CA VAL A 57 -17.98 4.45 5.63
C VAL A 57 -18.25 2.95 5.50
N GLU A 58 -18.50 2.48 4.29
CA GLU A 58 -18.77 1.06 4.02
C GLU A 58 -17.61 0.18 4.47
N LEU A 59 -16.38 0.57 4.14
CA LEU A 59 -15.18 -0.17 4.52
C LEU A 59 -14.97 -0.19 6.04
N ILE A 60 -15.12 0.96 6.68
CA ILE A 60 -14.95 1.07 8.13
C ILE A 60 -15.99 0.22 8.86
N GLN A 61 -17.22 0.24 8.41
CA GLN A 61 -18.29 -0.54 9.03
C GLN A 61 -18.10 -2.04 8.87
N ALA A 62 -17.36 -2.48 7.85
CA ALA A 62 -17.06 -3.89 7.63
C ALA A 62 -15.94 -4.42 8.54
N ARG A 63 -15.19 -3.55 9.23
CA ARG A 63 -14.06 -3.93 10.08
C ARG A 63 -14.49 -4.79 11.25
N ASP A 64 -13.59 -5.72 11.61
CA ASP A 64 -13.70 -6.51 12.83
C ASP A 64 -12.29 -6.70 13.39
N SER A 65 -11.74 -5.64 13.96
CA SER A 65 -10.38 -5.65 14.50
C SER A 65 -10.25 -6.61 15.69
N LYS A 66 -11.28 -6.74 16.50
CA LYS A 66 -11.28 -7.64 17.66
C LYS A 66 -11.33 -9.10 17.25
N GLY A 67 -11.99 -9.40 16.14
CA GLY A 67 -12.09 -10.75 15.60
C GLY A 67 -10.98 -11.10 14.62
N ASP A 68 -10.01 -10.21 14.40
CA ASP A 68 -8.89 -10.46 13.50
C ASP A 68 -7.91 -11.43 14.13
N VAL A 69 -7.89 -12.66 13.63
CA VAL A 69 -7.06 -13.75 14.16
C VAL A 69 -5.57 -13.53 13.94
N GLY A 70 -5.19 -12.63 13.04
CA GLY A 70 -3.80 -12.33 12.73
C GLY A 70 -3.22 -11.14 13.49
N ALA A 71 -4.07 -10.35 14.18
CA ALA A 71 -3.65 -9.10 14.81
C ALA A 71 -2.53 -9.26 15.84
N ASP A 72 -2.53 -10.37 16.59
CA ASP A 72 -1.56 -10.63 17.64
C ASP A 72 -0.47 -11.64 17.25
N ILE A 73 -0.43 -12.03 15.97
CA ILE A 73 0.57 -12.98 15.49
C ILE A 73 1.84 -12.21 15.07
N GLU A 74 2.95 -12.51 15.73
CA GLU A 74 4.25 -11.95 15.40
C GLU A 74 5.11 -12.96 14.65
N VAL A 75 5.87 -12.47 13.66
CA VAL A 75 6.80 -13.29 12.88
C VAL A 75 8.21 -12.85 13.22
N SER A 76 9.08 -13.82 13.56
CA SER A 76 10.47 -13.52 13.90
C SER A 76 11.21 -12.92 12.69
N GLY A 77 12.00 -11.89 12.93
CA GLY A 77 12.79 -11.21 11.90
C GLY A 77 12.26 -9.87 11.44
N GLU A 78 11.01 -9.53 11.75
CA GLU A 78 10.44 -8.21 11.39
C GLU A 78 11.21 -7.05 12.04
N GLU A 79 11.79 -7.29 13.21
CA GLU A 79 12.53 -6.29 13.99
C GLU A 79 13.93 -6.00 13.45
N LYS A 80 14.42 -6.77 12.47
CA LYS A 80 15.80 -6.67 11.97
C LYS A 80 16.00 -5.61 10.90
N GLN A 81 14.93 -4.98 10.43
CA GLN A 81 14.98 -3.99 9.35
C GLN A 81 15.24 -2.60 9.93
N LYS A 82 16.48 -2.35 10.38
CA LYS A 82 16.85 -1.10 11.06
C LYS A 82 17.53 -0.07 10.17
N GLU A 83 18.14 -0.49 9.06
CA GLU A 83 18.76 0.44 8.13
C GLU A 83 17.74 1.04 7.20
N LEU A 84 17.86 2.32 6.89
CA LEU A 84 16.86 3.03 6.10
C LEU A 84 16.58 2.37 4.74
N PRO A 85 17.58 1.98 3.93
CA PRO A 85 17.27 1.29 2.67
C PRO A 85 16.45 0.02 2.86
N LEU A 86 16.72 -0.75 3.90
CA LEU A 86 15.97 -1.98 4.18
C LEU A 86 14.52 -1.67 4.64
N ILE A 87 14.35 -0.61 5.43
CA ILE A 87 13.02 -0.14 5.83
C ILE A 87 12.20 0.25 4.59
N ILE A 88 12.83 0.97 3.67
CA ILE A 88 12.17 1.40 2.43
C ILE A 88 11.80 0.20 1.56
N ILE A 89 12.71 -0.75 1.39
CA ILE A 89 12.42 -1.98 0.62
C ILE A 89 11.25 -2.74 1.23
N ALA A 90 11.24 -2.89 2.56
CA ALA A 90 10.17 -3.62 3.24
C ALA A 90 8.81 -2.94 3.04
N ASN A 91 8.76 -1.62 3.16
CA ASN A 91 7.52 -0.88 2.98
C ASN A 91 7.07 -0.84 1.52
N SER A 92 8.01 -0.77 0.58
CA SER A 92 7.72 -0.87 -0.84
C SER A 92 7.09 -2.23 -1.18
N ARG A 93 7.67 -3.31 -0.65
CA ARG A 93 7.14 -4.65 -0.87
C ARG A 93 5.74 -4.83 -0.28
N ARG A 94 5.51 -4.32 0.92
CA ARG A 94 4.17 -4.35 1.54
C ARG A 94 3.15 -3.63 0.67
N ALA A 95 3.52 -2.47 0.13
CA ALA A 95 2.64 -1.74 -0.78
C ALA A 95 2.40 -2.53 -2.08
N GLN A 96 3.44 -3.14 -2.65
CA GLN A 96 3.32 -3.98 -3.85
C GLN A 96 2.42 -5.19 -3.60
N GLU A 97 2.60 -5.87 -2.47
CA GLU A 97 1.79 -7.02 -2.08
C GLU A 97 0.33 -6.61 -1.88
N SER A 98 0.09 -5.48 -1.22
CA SER A 98 -1.26 -4.93 -1.04
C SER A 98 -1.92 -4.62 -2.38
N LEU A 99 -1.18 -4.06 -3.32
CA LEU A 99 -1.68 -3.79 -4.68
C LEU A 99 -2.08 -5.09 -5.37
N ARG A 100 -1.32 -6.17 -5.19
CA ARG A 100 -1.67 -7.47 -5.77
C ARG A 100 -2.95 -8.02 -5.14
N VAL A 101 -3.09 -7.92 -3.82
CA VAL A 101 -4.32 -8.36 -3.15
C VAL A 101 -5.52 -7.57 -3.66
N LEU A 102 -5.38 -6.25 -3.78
CA LEU A 102 -6.46 -5.39 -4.30
C LEU A 102 -6.80 -5.74 -5.74
N GLU A 103 -5.78 -6.00 -6.57
CA GLU A 103 -5.97 -6.44 -7.96
C GLU A 103 -6.83 -7.70 -8.02
N GLU A 104 -6.53 -8.69 -7.17
CA GLU A 104 -7.27 -9.94 -7.13
C GLU A 104 -8.67 -9.78 -6.56
N MET A 105 -8.84 -9.03 -5.48
CA MET A 105 -10.16 -8.79 -4.88
C MET A 105 -11.08 -7.99 -5.80
N ALA A 106 -10.52 -7.10 -6.62
CA ALA A 106 -11.29 -6.34 -7.59
C ALA A 106 -11.93 -7.21 -8.68
N LYS A 107 -11.52 -8.47 -8.81
CA LYS A 107 -12.10 -9.42 -9.76
C LYS A 107 -13.36 -10.12 -9.21
N VAL A 108 -13.60 -10.04 -7.92
CA VAL A 108 -14.80 -10.63 -7.30
C VAL A 108 -16.03 -9.90 -7.85
N PRO A 109 -17.05 -10.62 -8.36
CA PRO A 109 -18.18 -9.99 -9.05
C PRO A 109 -18.88 -8.89 -8.26
N GLU A 110 -19.06 -9.08 -6.96
CA GLU A 110 -19.73 -8.11 -6.09
C GLU A 110 -18.93 -6.80 -5.91
N ILE A 111 -17.63 -6.84 -6.20
CA ILE A 111 -16.70 -5.72 -6.02
C ILE A 111 -16.26 -5.13 -7.37
N ALA A 112 -16.33 -5.92 -8.44
CA ALA A 112 -15.81 -5.54 -9.76
C ALA A 112 -16.38 -4.22 -10.31
N SER A 113 -17.60 -3.85 -9.90
CA SER A 113 -18.21 -2.59 -10.30
C SER A 113 -17.68 -1.37 -9.51
N LYS A 114 -17.01 -1.61 -8.38
CA LYS A 114 -16.53 -0.58 -7.46
C LYS A 114 -15.03 -0.32 -7.54
N LEU A 115 -14.25 -1.33 -7.93
CA LEU A 115 -12.79 -1.27 -7.98
C LEU A 115 -12.27 -1.72 -9.34
N ASP A 116 -11.18 -1.11 -9.77
CA ASP A 116 -10.57 -1.38 -11.07
C ASP A 116 -9.30 -2.22 -10.90
N SER A 117 -9.41 -3.51 -11.22
CA SER A 117 -8.29 -4.47 -11.14
C SER A 117 -7.08 -4.01 -11.96
N ALA A 118 -7.32 -3.51 -13.18
CA ALA A 118 -6.25 -3.07 -14.07
C ALA A 118 -5.49 -1.87 -13.50
N LYS A 119 -6.17 -0.99 -12.80
CA LYS A 119 -5.57 0.18 -12.14
C LYS A 119 -4.56 -0.26 -11.07
N TYR A 120 -4.91 -1.23 -10.26
CA TYR A 120 -4.01 -1.75 -9.22
C TYR A 120 -2.80 -2.46 -9.81
N ARG A 121 -2.99 -3.21 -10.89
CA ARG A 121 -1.89 -3.85 -11.60
C ARG A 121 -0.92 -2.83 -12.17
N LYS A 122 -1.42 -1.81 -12.84
CA LYS A 122 -0.61 -0.74 -13.40
C LYS A 122 0.18 -0.02 -12.31
N ALA A 123 -0.47 0.30 -11.21
CA ALA A 123 0.16 0.97 -10.07
C ALA A 123 1.29 0.13 -9.46
N ARG A 124 1.11 -1.20 -9.39
CA ARG A 124 2.13 -2.10 -8.88
C ARG A 124 3.41 -2.03 -9.72
N PHE A 125 3.27 -2.02 -11.05
CA PHE A 125 4.44 -1.90 -11.93
C PHE A 125 5.08 -0.52 -11.87
N GLU A 126 4.29 0.54 -11.73
CA GLU A 126 4.83 1.89 -11.50
C GLU A 126 5.64 1.94 -10.20
N LEU A 127 5.16 1.27 -9.17
CA LEU A 127 5.83 1.23 -7.88
C LEU A 127 7.17 0.48 -7.95
N TYR A 128 7.26 -0.58 -8.75
CA TYR A 128 8.55 -1.25 -8.98
C TYR A 128 9.60 -0.28 -9.50
N ALA A 129 9.24 0.56 -10.47
CA ALA A 129 10.14 1.54 -11.04
C ALA A 129 10.52 2.64 -10.03
N LEU A 130 9.55 3.10 -9.23
CA LEU A 130 9.79 4.10 -8.20
C LEU A 130 10.69 3.57 -7.08
N GLU A 131 10.49 2.32 -6.68
CA GLU A 131 11.35 1.65 -5.71
C GLU A 131 12.81 1.64 -6.18
N GLN A 132 13.02 1.26 -7.43
CA GLN A 132 14.37 1.22 -7.99
C GLN A 132 15.04 2.59 -7.96
N LYS A 133 14.32 3.63 -8.36
CA LYS A 133 14.84 5.01 -8.33
C LYS A 133 15.15 5.46 -6.91
N LEU A 134 14.24 5.21 -5.99
CA LEU A 134 14.37 5.62 -4.60
C LEU A 134 15.57 4.95 -3.93
N ILE A 135 15.70 3.65 -4.09
CA ILE A 135 16.81 2.89 -3.51
C ILE A 135 18.14 3.31 -4.12
N SER A 136 18.20 3.51 -5.44
CA SER A 136 19.41 3.98 -6.11
C SER A 136 19.88 5.33 -5.54
N ARG A 137 18.93 6.25 -5.31
CA ARG A 137 19.24 7.56 -4.73
C ARG A 137 19.71 7.45 -3.28
N LEU A 138 19.07 6.60 -2.49
CA LEU A 138 19.46 6.40 -1.09
C LEU A 138 20.87 5.83 -0.95
N ILE A 139 21.23 4.88 -1.82
CA ILE A 139 22.57 4.28 -1.81
C ILE A 139 23.63 5.29 -2.24
N GLN A 140 23.35 6.13 -3.21
CA GLN A 140 24.28 7.14 -3.71
C GLN A 140 24.54 8.28 -2.73
N GLN A 141 23.70 8.44 -1.72
CA GLN A 141 23.83 9.52 -0.75
C GLN A 141 25.05 9.38 0.17
N ASP A 142 25.52 8.17 0.35
CA ASP A 142 26.70 7.88 1.18
C ASP A 142 28.01 7.95 0.32
#